data_fcd3fae441c038e2ba693ee8cff0680e
#
_entry.id   fcd3fae441c038e2ba693ee8cff0680e
#
_cell.length_a   1.000
_cell.length_b   1.000
_cell.length_c   1.000
_cell.angle_alpha   90.00
_cell.angle_beta   90.00
_cell.angle_gamma   90.00
#
_symmetry.space_group_name_H-M   'P 1'
#
loop_
_entity.id
_entity.type
_entity.pdbx_description
1 polymer ?
#
loop_
_entity_poly.entity_id
_entity_poly.type
_entity_poly.pdbx_seq_one_letter_code
_entity_poly.pdbx_strand_id
1 'polypeptide(L)'
;MRLEEDTPISSFDCGDIDLNGFLQNDAKNYLKSMLAVTYLIKVENEIVAYFCLSYDGLTRTNILTEEEKTLWNKVGRNIPNSKRRKTYPAVKIGRLAVAKQFAGFGIGRHMINAVKMMYLSEQHHAGCRFITVDAYRSALDFYGKNRFRYLTTKDECEDTRAMYFDLKSV
;
A
#
# COMPACT_ATOMS: atom_id res chain seq x y z
N MET A 1 3.45 16.16 1.48
CA MET A 1 3.46 16.74 0.12
C MET A 1 3.66 15.66 -0.93
N ARG A 2 3.17 15.84 -2.14
CA ARG A 2 3.48 14.97 -3.28
C ARG A 2 4.91 15.24 -3.76
N LEU A 3 5.66 14.21 -4.13
CA LEU A 3 6.95 14.34 -4.78
C LEU A 3 6.75 14.85 -6.22
N GLU A 4 7.49 15.89 -6.60
CA GLU A 4 7.56 16.41 -7.97
C GLU A 4 8.99 16.23 -8.51
N GLU A 5 9.20 16.44 -9.81
CA GLU A 5 10.50 16.20 -10.45
C GLU A 5 11.62 17.11 -9.88
N ASP A 6 11.29 18.34 -9.55
CA ASP A 6 12.20 19.34 -8.97
C ASP A 6 12.30 19.27 -7.44
N THR A 7 11.48 18.45 -6.77
CA THR A 7 11.50 18.32 -5.30
C THR A 7 12.88 17.86 -4.82
N PRO A 8 13.57 18.64 -3.95
CA PRO A 8 14.82 18.16 -3.37
C PRO A 8 14.57 17.00 -2.41
N ILE A 9 15.34 15.92 -2.58
CA ILE A 9 15.33 14.76 -1.69
C ILE A 9 16.56 14.89 -0.77
N SER A 10 16.29 15.17 0.52
CA SER A 10 17.33 15.14 1.55
C SER A 10 17.71 13.70 1.89
N SER A 11 18.78 13.52 2.67
CA SER A 11 19.18 12.21 3.18
C SER A 11 18.01 11.54 3.93
N PHE A 12 17.83 10.25 3.71
CA PHE A 12 16.78 9.45 4.37
C PHE A 12 17.34 8.09 4.73
N ASP A 13 17.12 7.65 5.97
CA ASP A 13 17.50 6.33 6.42
C ASP A 13 16.41 5.71 7.31
N CYS A 14 15.72 4.70 6.81
CA CYS A 14 14.76 3.90 7.56
C CYS A 14 15.34 2.56 8.04
N GLY A 15 16.59 2.25 7.70
CA GLY A 15 17.24 0.99 8.03
C GLY A 15 17.14 -0.10 7.00
N ASP A 16 16.37 0.11 5.95
CA ASP A 16 16.19 -0.81 4.84
C ASP A 16 16.82 -0.21 3.58
N ILE A 17 17.78 -0.95 2.99
CA ILE A 17 18.56 -0.46 1.84
C ILE A 17 17.69 -0.29 0.60
N ASP A 18 16.73 -1.20 0.37
CA ASP A 18 15.81 -1.11 -0.78
C ASP A 18 14.90 0.11 -0.66
N LEU A 19 14.33 0.32 0.52
CA LEU A 19 13.46 1.47 0.76
C LEU A 19 14.22 2.80 0.70
N ASN A 20 15.45 2.86 1.24
CA ASN A 20 16.31 4.04 1.14
C ASN A 20 16.70 4.30 -0.32
N GLY A 21 17.14 3.26 -1.03
CA GLY A 21 17.54 3.32 -2.45
C GLY A 21 16.39 3.74 -3.36
N PHE A 22 15.19 3.21 -3.15
CA PHE A 22 14.01 3.62 -3.92
C PHE A 22 13.76 5.15 -3.82
N LEU A 23 13.75 5.69 -2.61
CA LEU A 23 13.48 7.13 -2.44
C LEU A 23 14.55 7.98 -3.12
N GLN A 24 15.82 7.61 -2.95
CA GLN A 24 16.96 8.41 -3.44
C GLN A 24 17.12 8.33 -4.97
N ASN A 25 16.88 7.14 -5.56
CA ASN A 25 17.28 6.88 -6.95
C ASN A 25 16.07 6.67 -7.88
N ASP A 26 14.98 6.06 -7.41
CA ASP A 26 13.94 5.52 -8.27
C ASP A 26 12.63 6.31 -8.22
N ALA A 27 12.29 6.92 -7.09
CA ALA A 27 10.99 7.56 -6.87
C ALA A 27 10.62 8.59 -7.95
N LYS A 28 11.59 9.42 -8.40
CA LYS A 28 11.39 10.39 -9.48
C LYS A 28 11.24 9.72 -10.84
N ASN A 29 11.98 8.64 -11.10
CA ASN A 29 11.89 7.88 -12.34
C ASN A 29 10.54 7.20 -12.46
N TYR A 30 10.01 6.65 -11.35
CA TYR A 30 8.66 6.09 -11.28
C TYR A 30 7.59 7.14 -11.54
N LEU A 31 7.75 8.36 -11.02
CA LEU A 31 6.86 9.48 -11.30
C LEU A 31 6.87 9.84 -12.80
N LYS A 32 8.05 10.04 -13.39
CA LYS A 32 8.23 10.35 -14.82
C LYS A 32 7.63 9.29 -15.73
N SER A 33 7.78 8.02 -15.37
CA SER A 33 7.27 6.88 -16.10
C SER A 33 5.79 6.60 -15.83
N MET A 34 5.12 7.44 -15.01
CA MET A 34 3.71 7.27 -14.59
C MET A 34 3.43 5.90 -13.93
N LEU A 35 4.43 5.28 -13.32
CA LEU A 35 4.32 3.97 -12.65
C LEU A 35 3.79 4.12 -11.24
N ALA A 36 4.20 5.18 -10.52
CA ALA A 36 3.76 5.43 -9.16
C ALA A 36 3.94 6.89 -8.76
N VAL A 37 3.21 7.30 -7.72
CA VAL A 37 3.30 8.61 -7.10
C VAL A 37 3.82 8.45 -5.68
N THR A 38 4.87 9.18 -5.33
CA THR A 38 5.45 9.19 -3.98
C THR A 38 4.98 10.41 -3.21
N TYR A 39 4.67 10.22 -1.94
CA TYR A 39 4.29 11.26 -0.99
C TYR A 39 5.32 11.33 0.13
N LEU A 40 5.81 12.52 0.41
CA LEU A 40 6.79 12.81 1.45
C LEU A 40 6.11 13.45 2.66
N ILE A 41 6.47 12.99 3.86
CA ILE A 41 6.19 13.67 5.12
C ILE A 41 7.46 14.35 5.55
N LYS A 42 7.42 15.67 5.66
CA LYS A 42 8.57 16.51 6.05
C LYS A 42 8.27 17.26 7.33
N VAL A 43 9.30 17.41 8.15
CA VAL A 43 9.34 18.35 9.26
C VAL A 43 10.49 19.31 8.93
N GLU A 44 10.17 20.57 8.78
CA GLU A 44 11.13 21.57 8.24
C GLU A 44 11.64 21.10 6.86
N ASN A 45 12.93 20.80 6.75
CA ASN A 45 13.57 20.33 5.52
C ASN A 45 13.92 18.83 5.55
N GLU A 46 13.62 18.13 6.64
CA GLU A 46 13.95 16.73 6.82
C GLU A 46 12.80 15.83 6.36
N ILE A 47 13.10 14.75 5.62
CA ILE A 47 12.13 13.74 5.25
C ILE A 47 12.01 12.78 6.43
N VAL A 48 10.85 12.81 7.10
CA VAL A 48 10.51 11.98 8.25
C VAL A 48 10.00 10.60 7.82
N ALA A 49 9.24 10.59 6.73
CA ALA A 49 8.65 9.37 6.20
C ALA A 49 8.22 9.56 4.74
N TYR A 50 7.97 8.45 4.04
CA TYR A 50 7.37 8.51 2.72
C TYR A 50 6.51 7.27 2.46
N PHE A 51 5.61 7.38 1.50
CA PHE A 51 4.90 6.24 0.90
C PHE A 51 4.71 6.44 -0.60
N CYS A 52 4.59 5.33 -1.31
CA CYS A 52 4.46 5.29 -2.77
C CYS A 52 3.18 4.56 -3.14
N LEU A 53 2.38 5.14 -4.05
CA LEU A 53 1.11 4.59 -4.50
C LEU A 53 1.13 4.34 -6.01
N SER A 54 0.56 3.22 -6.43
CA SER A 54 0.29 2.88 -7.83
C SER A 54 -1.13 2.33 -7.98
N TYR A 55 -1.68 2.39 -9.20
CA TYR A 55 -2.91 1.64 -9.49
C TYR A 55 -2.65 0.14 -9.41
N ASP A 56 -3.67 -0.60 -8.98
CA ASP A 56 -3.63 -2.05 -8.83
C ASP A 56 -5.00 -2.68 -9.13
N GLY A 57 -5.00 -3.99 -9.27
CA GLY A 57 -6.21 -4.78 -9.39
C GLY A 57 -6.15 -5.99 -8.45
N LEU A 58 -7.05 -6.04 -7.50
CA LEU A 58 -7.24 -7.22 -6.66
C LEU A 58 -7.91 -8.31 -7.51
N THR A 59 -7.10 -9.22 -8.04
CA THR A 59 -7.51 -10.20 -9.03
C THR A 59 -7.69 -11.57 -8.40
N ARG A 60 -8.77 -12.24 -8.79
CA ARG A 60 -8.98 -13.66 -8.49
C ARG A 60 -7.96 -14.49 -9.28
N THR A 61 -6.91 -14.94 -8.64
CA THR A 61 -6.02 -15.96 -9.18
C THR A 61 -6.72 -17.33 -9.18
N ASN A 62 -6.15 -18.32 -9.87
CA ASN A 62 -6.72 -19.67 -9.91
C ASN A 62 -6.87 -20.21 -8.49
N ILE A 63 -8.12 -20.26 -8.05
CA ILE A 63 -8.49 -20.76 -6.72
C ILE A 63 -8.47 -22.27 -6.80
N LEU A 64 -7.54 -22.88 -6.11
CA LEU A 64 -7.32 -24.32 -6.12
C LEU A 64 -7.88 -25.01 -4.87
N THR A 65 -7.98 -24.30 -3.75
CA THR A 65 -8.40 -24.86 -2.46
C THR A 65 -9.72 -24.25 -1.96
N GLU A 66 -10.44 -24.96 -1.08
CA GLU A 66 -11.64 -24.44 -0.42
C GLU A 66 -11.34 -23.25 0.49
N GLU A 67 -10.14 -23.22 1.07
CA GLU A 67 -9.67 -22.14 1.90
C GLU A 67 -9.51 -20.85 1.09
N GLU A 68 -8.89 -20.91 -0.08
CA GLU A 68 -8.77 -19.78 -1.01
C GLU A 68 -10.12 -19.29 -1.52
N LYS A 69 -11.06 -20.22 -1.79
CA LYS A 69 -12.45 -19.84 -2.12
C LYS A 69 -13.09 -19.06 -0.98
N THR A 70 -12.86 -19.49 0.25
CA THR A 70 -13.40 -18.82 1.44
C THR A 70 -12.81 -17.41 1.58
N LEU A 71 -11.51 -17.24 1.40
CA LEU A 71 -10.86 -15.93 1.43
C LEU A 71 -11.42 -15.01 0.34
N TRP A 72 -11.51 -15.50 -0.91
CA TRP A 72 -12.07 -14.73 -2.02
C TRP A 72 -13.54 -14.34 -1.81
N ASN A 73 -14.34 -15.22 -1.26
CA ASN A 73 -15.73 -14.93 -0.95
C ASN A 73 -15.86 -13.82 0.12
N LYS A 74 -14.91 -13.73 1.06
CA LYS A 74 -14.84 -12.60 2.01
C LYS A 74 -14.54 -11.28 1.30
N VAL A 75 -13.65 -11.28 0.30
CA VAL A 75 -13.36 -10.11 -0.54
C VAL A 75 -14.61 -9.64 -1.28
N GLY A 76 -15.35 -10.58 -1.88
CA GLY A 76 -16.55 -10.29 -2.67
C GLY A 76 -17.79 -9.96 -1.85
N ARG A 77 -17.74 -10.06 -0.51
CA ARG A 77 -18.89 -9.78 0.36
C ARG A 77 -19.32 -8.31 0.20
N ASN A 78 -20.60 -8.10 0.01
CA ASN A 78 -21.21 -6.77 -0.20
C ASN A 78 -20.79 -6.05 -1.49
N ILE A 79 -20.28 -6.78 -2.49
CA ILE A 79 -20.01 -6.22 -3.82
C ILE A 79 -21.14 -6.64 -4.77
N PRO A 80 -21.86 -5.70 -5.40
CA PRO A 80 -22.89 -6.00 -6.37
C PRO A 80 -22.32 -6.82 -7.54
N ASN A 81 -23.03 -7.92 -7.91
CA ASN A 81 -22.62 -8.79 -9.01
C ASN A 81 -21.18 -9.34 -8.91
N SER A 82 -20.70 -9.61 -7.70
CA SER A 82 -19.32 -10.07 -7.42
C SER A 82 -18.91 -11.30 -8.25
N LYS A 83 -19.85 -12.21 -8.56
CA LYS A 83 -19.60 -13.41 -9.38
C LYS A 83 -19.15 -13.11 -10.81
N ARG A 84 -19.46 -11.91 -11.35
CA ARG A 84 -19.13 -11.50 -12.73
C ARG A 84 -17.77 -10.83 -12.84
N ARG A 85 -17.16 -10.41 -11.72
CA ARG A 85 -15.87 -9.71 -11.71
C ARG A 85 -14.74 -10.64 -11.30
N LYS A 86 -13.70 -10.68 -12.12
CA LYS A 86 -12.44 -11.37 -11.82
C LYS A 86 -11.44 -10.45 -11.13
N THR A 87 -11.60 -9.13 -11.29
CA THR A 87 -10.70 -8.11 -10.76
C THR A 87 -11.49 -6.96 -10.17
N TYR A 88 -11.08 -6.47 -9.02
CA TYR A 88 -11.63 -5.29 -8.36
C TYR A 88 -10.62 -4.15 -8.36
N PRO A 89 -11.06 -2.88 -8.54
CA PRO A 89 -10.16 -1.74 -8.54
C PRO A 89 -9.51 -1.56 -7.18
N ALA A 90 -8.21 -1.39 -7.19
CA ALA A 90 -7.39 -1.19 -6.00
C ALA A 90 -6.31 -0.14 -6.23
N VAL A 91 -5.75 0.35 -5.13
CA VAL A 91 -4.49 1.09 -5.09
C VAL A 91 -3.49 0.29 -4.27
N LYS A 92 -2.26 0.21 -4.74
CA LYS A 92 -1.17 -0.49 -4.06
C LYS A 92 -0.29 0.50 -3.30
N ILE A 93 -0.04 0.19 -2.03
CA ILE A 93 1.07 0.78 -1.29
C ILE A 93 2.32 0.01 -1.70
N GLY A 94 3.08 0.55 -2.67
CA GLY A 94 4.29 -0.09 -3.17
C GLY A 94 5.46 0.03 -2.20
N ARG A 95 5.55 1.14 -1.49
CA ARG A 95 6.58 1.43 -0.47
C ARG A 95 5.96 2.23 0.67
N LEU A 96 6.40 1.98 1.90
CA LEU A 96 6.08 2.78 3.07
C LEU A 96 7.24 2.70 4.04
N ALA A 97 7.83 3.84 4.39
CA ALA A 97 8.99 3.90 5.26
C ALA A 97 8.94 5.11 6.19
N VAL A 98 9.44 4.92 7.41
CA VAL A 98 9.63 5.96 8.43
C VAL A 98 11.11 5.98 8.79
N ALA A 99 11.72 7.16 8.82
CA ALA A 99 13.12 7.30 9.21
C ALA A 99 13.36 6.75 10.62
N LYS A 100 14.51 6.10 10.83
CA LYS A 100 14.87 5.39 12.09
C LYS A 100 14.61 6.22 13.34
N GLN A 101 15.01 7.49 13.33
CA GLN A 101 14.89 8.41 14.47
C GLN A 101 13.43 8.75 14.81
N PHE A 102 12.50 8.50 13.89
CA PHE A 102 11.07 8.72 14.09
C PHE A 102 10.28 7.41 14.19
N ALA A 103 10.97 6.27 14.28
CA ALA A 103 10.32 4.98 14.48
C ALA A 103 9.63 4.92 15.85
N GLY A 104 8.50 4.23 15.92
CA GLY A 104 7.76 4.06 17.19
C GLY A 104 6.79 5.21 17.53
N PHE A 105 6.85 6.37 16.88
CA PHE A 105 5.95 7.51 17.14
C PHE A 105 4.58 7.42 16.44
N GLY A 106 4.24 6.26 15.87
CA GLY A 106 2.93 6.04 15.23
C GLY A 106 2.79 6.65 13.83
N ILE A 107 3.84 7.23 13.26
CA ILE A 107 3.82 7.90 11.95
C ILE A 107 3.32 6.95 10.85
N GLY A 108 3.79 5.70 10.82
CA GLY A 108 3.33 4.70 9.85
C GLY A 108 1.81 4.49 9.89
N ARG A 109 1.21 4.45 11.09
CA ARG A 109 -0.25 4.35 11.25
C ARG A 109 -0.96 5.59 10.70
N HIS A 110 -0.43 6.79 10.96
CA HIS A 110 -0.99 8.02 10.40
C HIS A 110 -0.91 8.03 8.87
N MET A 111 0.19 7.52 8.28
CA MET A 111 0.33 7.38 6.83
C MET A 111 -0.73 6.43 6.25
N ILE A 112 -0.95 5.26 6.85
CA ILE A 112 -2.01 4.33 6.44
C ILE A 112 -3.38 5.00 6.50
N ASN A 113 -3.68 5.73 7.57
CA ASN A 113 -4.94 6.45 7.70
C ASN A 113 -5.06 7.57 6.65
N ALA A 114 -3.99 8.30 6.35
CA ALA A 114 -3.99 9.29 5.28
C ALA A 114 -4.29 8.66 3.91
N VAL A 115 -3.67 7.51 3.58
CA VAL A 115 -3.98 6.77 2.35
C VAL A 115 -5.45 6.36 2.30
N LYS A 116 -6.00 5.82 3.40
CA LYS A 116 -7.44 5.47 3.48
C LYS A 116 -8.31 6.69 3.22
N MET A 117 -8.03 7.82 3.87
CA MET A 117 -8.81 9.05 3.69
C MET A 117 -8.69 9.61 2.28
N MET A 118 -7.52 9.53 1.64
CA MET A 118 -7.34 9.95 0.25
C MET A 118 -8.33 9.24 -0.69
N TYR A 119 -8.58 7.95 -0.47
CA TYR A 119 -9.45 7.13 -1.34
C TYR A 119 -10.90 7.02 -0.86
N LEU A 120 -11.21 7.51 0.33
CA LEU A 120 -12.59 7.66 0.83
C LEU A 120 -13.19 9.02 0.45
N SER A 121 -12.36 10.03 0.15
CA SER A 121 -12.84 11.34 -0.29
C SER A 121 -13.52 11.24 -1.66
N GLU A 122 -14.55 12.04 -1.89
CA GLU A 122 -15.35 12.00 -3.13
C GLU A 122 -14.62 12.55 -4.38
N GLN A 123 -13.35 12.94 -4.27
CA GLN A 123 -12.59 13.61 -5.33
C GLN A 123 -11.89 12.68 -6.32
N HIS A 124 -12.28 11.41 -6.39
CA HIS A 124 -11.63 10.45 -7.31
C HIS A 124 -12.35 10.37 -8.66
N HIS A 125 -11.59 10.54 -9.74
CA HIS A 125 -12.08 10.34 -11.11
C HIS A 125 -12.36 8.87 -11.45
N ALA A 126 -11.88 7.92 -10.65
CA ALA A 126 -12.07 6.49 -10.84
C ALA A 126 -12.37 5.78 -9.51
N GLY A 127 -13.26 4.78 -9.55
CA GLY A 127 -13.58 3.98 -8.37
C GLY A 127 -12.37 3.18 -7.88
N CYS A 128 -12.10 3.25 -6.58
CA CYS A 128 -11.13 2.40 -5.88
C CYS A 128 -11.84 1.72 -4.71
N ARG A 129 -11.80 0.40 -4.65
CA ARG A 129 -12.47 -0.37 -3.59
C ARG A 129 -11.52 -0.86 -2.53
N PHE A 130 -10.30 -1.20 -2.91
CA PHE A 130 -9.34 -1.85 -2.03
C PHE A 130 -8.01 -1.09 -1.98
N ILE A 131 -7.31 -1.22 -0.86
CA ILE A 131 -5.89 -0.90 -0.75
C ILE A 131 -5.14 -2.23 -0.64
N THR A 132 -4.11 -2.43 -1.45
CA THR A 132 -3.28 -3.63 -1.44
C THR A 132 -1.85 -3.32 -1.01
N VAL A 133 -1.15 -4.33 -0.52
CA VAL A 133 0.27 -4.27 -0.19
C VAL A 133 0.87 -5.66 -0.27
N ASP A 134 2.12 -5.78 -0.74
CA ASP A 134 2.96 -6.96 -0.53
C ASP A 134 3.82 -6.67 0.70
N ALA A 135 3.34 -7.13 1.85
CA ALA A 135 3.93 -6.80 3.14
C ALA A 135 5.11 -7.72 3.46
N TYR A 136 6.29 -7.16 3.75
CA TYR A 136 7.39 -7.93 4.33
C TYR A 136 6.94 -8.64 5.61
N ARG A 137 7.52 -9.81 5.90
CA ARG A 137 7.17 -10.59 7.09
C ARG A 137 7.32 -9.79 8.38
N SER A 138 8.34 -8.96 8.47
CA SER A 138 8.57 -8.06 9.62
C SER A 138 7.48 -6.98 9.79
N ALA A 139 6.70 -6.70 8.74
CA ALA A 139 5.65 -5.68 8.74
C ALA A 139 4.23 -6.26 8.85
N LEU A 140 4.05 -7.59 8.90
CA LEU A 140 2.72 -8.22 8.91
C LEU A 140 1.86 -7.75 10.09
N ASP A 141 2.44 -7.71 11.29
CA ASP A 141 1.76 -7.22 12.49
C ASP A 141 1.34 -5.76 12.38
N PHE A 142 2.18 -4.93 11.77
CA PHE A 142 1.85 -3.53 11.52
C PHE A 142 0.63 -3.40 10.62
N TYR A 143 0.60 -4.11 9.48
CA TYR A 143 -0.55 -4.07 8.57
C TYR A 143 -1.79 -4.73 9.19
N GLY A 144 -1.64 -5.83 9.93
CA GLY A 144 -2.72 -6.48 10.67
C GLY A 144 -3.38 -5.53 11.69
N LYS A 145 -2.59 -4.81 12.51
CA LYS A 145 -3.08 -3.78 13.45
C LYS A 145 -3.77 -2.61 12.74
N ASN A 146 -3.45 -2.37 11.46
CA ASN A 146 -4.13 -1.39 10.60
C ASN A 146 -5.31 -1.99 9.83
N ARG A 147 -5.79 -3.20 10.22
CA ARG A 147 -6.98 -3.91 9.70
C ARG A 147 -6.82 -4.43 8.27
N PHE A 148 -5.59 -4.58 7.77
CA PHE A 148 -5.34 -5.35 6.55
C PHE A 148 -5.54 -6.84 6.82
N ARG A 149 -5.94 -7.56 5.79
CA ARG A 149 -6.19 -9.01 5.82
C ARG A 149 -5.37 -9.70 4.75
N TYR A 150 -5.00 -10.94 4.97
CA TYR A 150 -4.34 -11.75 3.96
C TYR A 150 -5.26 -12.01 2.78
N LEU A 151 -4.70 -11.90 1.58
CA LEU A 151 -5.41 -12.13 0.32
C LEU A 151 -5.40 -13.61 -0.08
N THR A 152 -4.32 -14.31 0.24
CA THR A 152 -4.08 -15.70 -0.14
C THR A 152 -3.32 -16.46 0.95
N THR A 153 -3.31 -17.78 0.87
CA THR A 153 -2.45 -18.67 1.69
C THR A 153 -1.23 -19.16 0.92
N LYS A 154 -1.19 -18.95 -0.41
CA LYS A 154 -0.09 -19.44 -1.26
C LYS A 154 1.27 -18.82 -0.97
N ASP A 155 1.27 -17.63 -0.41
CA ASP A 155 2.47 -16.84 -0.09
C ASP A 155 2.94 -17.02 1.36
N GLU A 156 2.48 -18.07 2.05
CA GLU A 156 2.85 -18.32 3.45
C GLU A 156 4.33 -18.59 3.67
N CYS A 157 5.04 -19.07 2.65
CA CYS A 157 6.48 -19.33 2.70
C CYS A 157 7.31 -18.28 1.94
N GLU A 158 6.67 -17.27 1.34
CA GLU A 158 7.35 -16.21 0.59
C GLU A 158 7.89 -15.11 1.53
N ASP A 159 8.81 -14.29 1.03
CA ASP A 159 9.39 -13.16 1.78
C ASP A 159 8.38 -12.06 2.08
N THR A 160 7.34 -11.96 1.25
CA THR A 160 6.24 -11.02 1.40
C THR A 160 4.90 -11.75 1.40
N ARG A 161 3.88 -11.12 2.02
CA ARG A 161 2.51 -11.59 2.02
C ARG A 161 1.60 -10.55 1.36
N ALA A 162 0.78 -10.98 0.41
CA ALA A 162 -0.25 -10.15 -0.19
C ALA A 162 -1.36 -9.87 0.83
N MET A 163 -1.57 -8.60 1.15
CA MET A 163 -2.62 -8.17 2.07
C MET A 163 -3.50 -7.10 1.42
N TYR A 164 -4.74 -6.99 1.89
CA TYR A 164 -5.69 -5.99 1.41
C TYR A 164 -6.48 -5.34 2.55
N PHE A 165 -6.95 -4.13 2.30
CA PHE A 165 -7.92 -3.42 3.12
C PHE A 165 -9.14 -3.03 2.28
N ASP A 166 -10.35 -3.29 2.77
CA ASP A 166 -11.61 -2.91 2.11
C ASP A 166 -12.04 -1.52 2.59
N LEU A 167 -12.00 -0.53 1.70
CA LEU A 167 -12.37 0.86 1.99
C LEU A 167 -13.83 1.01 2.46
N LYS A 168 -14.72 0.08 2.15
CA LYS A 168 -16.10 0.07 2.68
C LYS A 168 -16.24 -0.57 4.06
N SER A 169 -15.14 -1.05 4.67
CA SER A 169 -15.13 -1.60 6.03
C SER A 169 -14.78 -0.57 7.11
N VAL A 170 -14.70 0.70 6.74
CA VAL A 170 -14.46 1.83 7.65
C VAL A 170 -15.73 2.18 8.40
#